data_116914dffb8b349b1bb398a62e009ccf
#
_entry.id   116914dffb8b349b1bb398a62e009ccf
#
_cell.length_a   1.000
_cell.length_b   1.000
_cell.length_c   1.000
_cell.angle_alpha   90.00
_cell.angle_beta   90.00
_cell.angle_gamma   90.00
#
_symmetry.space_group_name_H-M   'P 1'
#
loop_
_entity.id
_entity.type
_entity.pdbx_description
1 polymer ?
#
loop_
_entity_poly.entity_id
_entity_poly.type
_entity_poly.pdbx_seq_one_letter_code
_entity_poly.pdbx_strand_id
1 'polypeptide(L)'
;MAGRRRTHHHHVLLPATACLWALSCALLLLHASAHGDGLLRVGLSKRGLDQHALQAAKVARQEDSLRRLGASSGDDVPLVDYLNTQYYGEIGLGTPAQNFTVIFDTGSSNLWVPSSKCYFSIACYLHPRYKSAKSSTYKKDGETCKITYGSGSIAGFFSYDNVLVGDLTVKSQKFIETTRESSIAFIIGKFDGILGLGYPDISVGKAPPIWQSMQEQNLLAEDVFSFWLNRNTEEESGGELVFGGVDPDHFKGNHTYVPVSTKGYWQFNMGDILIDGQSTGFCAKGCAAIVDSGTSLLGGPTTIIAQVNEAIGAAGIISQECKEVVSQYGEMILELLIAQTSPERVCSQVGLCLFDGAQSVSEGIESVVGKENLGSDVMCSACEMAVVWIENQLRENKTKELILQYANQLCERLPSPSGESTVSCEDISTMPNLAFTIANKTFTLTPEQYIVKLEEGGQTVCISGFMAYDVPPPRGPLWILGDVFMGAYHTVFDFGNDRIGFAESA
;
A
#
# COMPACT_ATOMS: atom_id res chain seq x y z
N MET A 1 -55.55 73.21 -51.61
CA MET A 1 -55.69 73.19 -50.13
C MET A 1 -55.21 71.88 -49.63
N ALA A 2 -54.06 71.86 -48.99
CA ALA A 2 -53.31 70.65 -48.57
C ALA A 2 -53.52 70.36 -47.10
N GLY A 3 -54.08 69.20 -46.78
CA GLY A 3 -54.24 68.72 -45.43
C GLY A 3 -53.11 67.76 -45.04
N ARG A 4 -52.22 68.18 -44.12
CA ARG A 4 -51.14 67.33 -43.56
C ARG A 4 -51.74 66.44 -42.46
N ARG A 5 -51.64 65.11 -42.62
CA ARG A 5 -51.85 64.13 -41.54
C ARG A 5 -50.58 63.98 -40.75
N ARG A 6 -50.63 64.19 -39.43
CA ARG A 6 -49.59 63.85 -38.47
C ARG A 6 -49.76 62.39 -38.04
N THR A 7 -48.74 61.54 -38.21
CA THR A 7 -48.65 60.23 -37.62
C THR A 7 -48.03 60.36 -36.26
N HIS A 8 -48.73 59.93 -35.20
CA HIS A 8 -48.18 59.79 -33.86
C HIS A 8 -47.45 58.39 -33.74
N HIS A 9 -46.11 58.41 -33.53
CA HIS A 9 -45.39 57.25 -33.09
C HIS A 9 -45.50 57.18 -31.57
N HIS A 10 -46.12 56.13 -31.03
CA HIS A 10 -46.06 55.77 -29.63
C HIS A 10 -44.80 54.97 -29.42
N HIS A 11 -43.78 55.57 -28.74
CA HIS A 11 -42.69 54.87 -28.17
C HIS A 11 -43.13 54.23 -26.83
N VAL A 12 -43.23 52.88 -26.80
CA VAL A 12 -43.42 52.14 -25.54
C VAL A 12 -42.10 52.05 -24.87
N LEU A 13 -41.88 52.89 -23.85
CA LEU A 13 -40.72 52.75 -22.92
C LEU A 13 -41.05 51.62 -21.97
N LEU A 14 -40.38 50.46 -22.16
CA LEU A 14 -40.35 49.40 -21.17
C LEU A 14 -39.56 49.90 -19.93
N PRO A 15 -40.09 49.76 -18.71
CA PRO A 15 -39.43 50.27 -17.52
C PRO A 15 -38.11 49.52 -17.26
N ALA A 16 -37.03 50.27 -17.01
CA ALA A 16 -35.69 49.78 -16.75
C ALA A 16 -35.59 48.73 -15.59
N THR A 17 -36.62 48.67 -14.78
CA THR A 17 -36.78 47.70 -13.69
C THR A 17 -36.96 46.25 -14.17
N ALA A 18 -37.62 46.03 -15.34
CA ALA A 18 -37.82 44.68 -15.88
C ALA A 18 -36.51 44.05 -16.41
N CYS A 19 -35.58 44.87 -16.94
CA CYS A 19 -34.25 44.38 -17.36
C CYS A 19 -33.34 44.03 -16.19
N LEU A 20 -33.41 44.76 -15.07
CA LEU A 20 -32.64 44.45 -13.85
C LEU A 20 -33.09 43.12 -13.20
N TRP A 21 -34.41 42.84 -13.21
CA TRP A 21 -34.93 41.57 -12.72
C TRP A 21 -34.57 40.38 -13.62
N ALA A 22 -34.56 40.55 -14.93
CA ALA A 22 -34.15 39.52 -15.87
C ALA A 22 -32.65 39.22 -15.79
N LEU A 23 -31.81 40.24 -15.60
CA LEU A 23 -30.36 40.05 -15.37
C LEU A 23 -30.06 39.41 -13.99
N SER A 24 -30.80 39.76 -12.95
CA SER A 24 -30.69 39.16 -11.62
C SER A 24 -31.09 37.68 -11.63
N CYS A 25 -32.21 37.35 -12.32
CA CYS A 25 -32.61 35.94 -12.50
C CYS A 25 -31.65 35.13 -13.38
N ALA A 26 -31.07 35.74 -14.42
CA ALA A 26 -30.08 35.07 -15.25
C ALA A 26 -28.75 34.83 -14.49
N LEU A 27 -28.35 35.79 -13.62
CA LEU A 27 -27.20 35.62 -12.73
C LEU A 27 -27.46 34.56 -11.64
N LEU A 28 -28.69 34.48 -11.11
CA LEU A 28 -29.08 33.43 -10.17
C LEU A 28 -29.17 32.04 -10.84
N LEU A 29 -29.60 31.98 -12.10
CA LEU A 29 -29.60 30.72 -12.88
C LEU A 29 -28.20 30.30 -13.32
N LEU A 30 -27.25 31.22 -13.51
CA LEU A 30 -25.86 30.91 -13.78
C LEU A 30 -25.10 30.46 -12.51
N HIS A 31 -25.56 30.79 -11.32
CA HIS A 31 -25.04 30.23 -10.06
C HIS A 31 -25.72 28.91 -9.65
N ALA A 32 -26.83 28.52 -10.30
CA ALA A 32 -27.52 27.25 -10.05
C ALA A 32 -27.01 26.09 -10.92
N SER A 33 -25.99 26.32 -11.79
CA SER A 33 -25.46 25.29 -12.69
C SER A 33 -24.10 24.71 -12.24
N ALA A 34 -23.67 25.02 -11.04
CA ALA A 34 -22.52 24.34 -10.41
C ALA A 34 -23.02 23.46 -9.24
N HIS A 35 -24.07 22.64 -9.49
CA HIS A 35 -24.26 21.46 -8.68
C HIS A 35 -23.27 20.43 -9.21
N GLY A 36 -22.10 20.39 -8.64
CA GLY A 36 -21.24 19.23 -8.71
C GLY A 36 -22.07 18.04 -8.20
N ASP A 37 -21.80 16.86 -8.69
CA ASP A 37 -22.41 15.58 -8.30
C ASP A 37 -22.23 15.23 -6.80
N GLY A 38 -21.69 16.16 -6.01
CA GLY A 38 -21.41 15.98 -4.58
C GLY A 38 -20.17 15.14 -4.29
N LEU A 39 -19.43 14.78 -5.34
CA LEU A 39 -18.21 13.99 -5.22
C LEU A 39 -16.98 14.89 -5.04
N LEU A 40 -16.16 14.56 -4.06
CA LEU A 40 -14.84 15.16 -3.89
C LEU A 40 -13.82 14.33 -4.65
N ARG A 41 -13.20 14.90 -5.68
CA ARG A 41 -12.20 14.23 -6.53
C ARG A 41 -10.79 14.70 -6.22
N VAL A 42 -9.88 13.75 -6.09
CA VAL A 42 -8.43 13.98 -5.94
C VAL A 42 -7.74 13.28 -7.08
N GLY A 43 -7.21 14.05 -8.03
CA GLY A 43 -6.40 13.49 -9.12
C GLY A 43 -5.13 12.87 -8.57
N LEU A 44 -4.82 11.65 -9.00
CA LEU A 44 -3.62 10.94 -8.64
C LEU A 44 -2.58 11.09 -9.76
N SER A 45 -1.35 11.34 -9.36
CA SER A 45 -0.18 11.21 -10.23
C SER A 45 0.39 9.83 -10.07
N LYS A 46 0.99 9.27 -11.14
CA LYS A 46 1.68 7.98 -11.08
C LYS A 46 3.15 8.12 -11.40
N ARG A 47 3.92 7.18 -10.90
CA ARG A 47 5.32 7.00 -11.23
C ARG A 47 5.55 5.56 -11.65
N GLY A 48 6.32 5.34 -12.74
CA GLY A 48 6.81 3.99 -13.05
C GLY A 48 7.66 3.44 -11.91
N LEU A 49 7.51 2.17 -11.60
CA LEU A 49 8.42 1.45 -10.71
C LEU A 49 9.83 1.53 -11.32
N ASP A 50 10.83 1.87 -10.51
CA ASP A 50 12.23 1.82 -10.91
C ASP A 50 13.04 0.90 -9.98
N GLN A 51 14.15 0.34 -10.48
CA GLN A 51 15.00 -0.56 -9.71
C GLN A 51 15.62 0.12 -8.49
N HIS A 52 15.88 1.43 -8.53
CA HIS A 52 16.43 2.14 -7.37
C HIS A 52 15.42 2.20 -6.23
N ALA A 53 14.13 2.41 -6.55
CA ALA A 53 13.06 2.36 -5.56
C ALA A 53 12.92 0.95 -4.98
N LEU A 54 12.99 -0.09 -5.81
CA LEU A 54 12.99 -1.49 -5.39
C LEU A 54 14.20 -1.82 -4.49
N GLN A 55 15.40 -1.40 -4.88
CA GLN A 55 16.60 -1.60 -4.05
C GLN A 55 16.52 -0.84 -2.73
N ALA A 56 15.98 0.38 -2.73
CA ALA A 56 15.78 1.15 -1.52
C ALA A 56 14.79 0.46 -0.56
N ALA A 57 13.71 -0.08 -1.09
CA ALA A 57 12.76 -0.88 -0.32
C ALA A 57 13.42 -2.16 0.25
N LYS A 58 14.31 -2.81 -0.51
CA LYS A 58 15.10 -3.97 -0.05
C LYS A 58 16.01 -3.61 1.13
N VAL A 59 16.78 -2.53 1.01
CA VAL A 59 17.68 -2.07 2.08
C VAL A 59 16.88 -1.70 3.33
N ALA A 60 15.75 -1.00 3.17
CA ALA A 60 14.88 -0.63 4.28
C ALA A 60 14.33 -1.88 5.01
N ARG A 61 13.97 -2.91 4.26
CA ARG A 61 13.47 -4.19 4.78
C ARG A 61 14.54 -4.95 5.57
N GLN A 62 15.76 -4.98 5.04
CA GLN A 62 16.90 -5.61 5.70
C GLN A 62 17.25 -4.87 7.01
N GLU A 63 17.24 -3.54 7.02
CA GLU A 63 17.42 -2.75 8.23
C GLU A 63 16.32 -2.98 9.27
N ASP A 64 15.07 -3.18 8.84
CA ASP A 64 13.95 -3.44 9.76
C ASP A 64 14.02 -4.87 10.33
N SER A 65 14.39 -5.86 9.53
CA SER A 65 14.60 -7.24 10.01
C SER A 65 15.71 -7.30 11.06
N LEU A 66 16.82 -6.59 10.86
CA LEU A 66 17.92 -6.48 11.82
C LEU A 66 17.49 -5.77 13.12
N ARG A 67 16.60 -4.77 13.04
CA ARG A 67 16.06 -4.07 14.22
C ARG A 67 15.09 -4.94 15.03
N ARG A 68 14.32 -5.83 14.36
CA ARG A 68 13.38 -6.74 15.04
C ARG A 68 14.10 -7.80 15.87
N LEU A 69 15.30 -8.20 15.49
CA LEU A 69 16.14 -9.10 16.26
C LEU A 69 16.55 -8.51 17.63
N GLY A 70 16.43 -7.19 17.83
CA GLY A 70 16.78 -6.48 19.07
C GLY A 70 15.61 -5.88 19.87
N ALA A 71 14.34 -6.07 19.49
CA ALA A 71 13.19 -5.46 20.15
C ALA A 71 12.23 -6.49 20.75
N SER A 72 12.05 -6.41 22.07
CA SER A 72 11.01 -7.16 22.80
C SER A 72 9.62 -6.78 22.31
N SER A 73 8.84 -7.80 21.95
CA SER A 73 7.39 -7.85 21.70
C SER A 73 6.58 -6.57 21.99
N GLY A 74 6.32 -5.79 20.94
CA GLY A 74 5.17 -4.90 20.85
C GLY A 74 4.26 -5.43 19.75
N ASP A 75 2.94 -5.29 19.94
CA ASP A 75 1.88 -5.81 19.05
C ASP A 75 1.81 -5.17 17.65
N ASP A 76 2.79 -4.39 17.26
CA ASP A 76 2.87 -3.76 15.95
C ASP A 76 3.53 -4.69 14.95
N VAL A 77 2.72 -5.41 14.16
CA VAL A 77 3.18 -6.00 12.90
C VAL A 77 3.13 -4.89 11.85
N PRO A 78 4.26 -4.30 11.46
CA PRO A 78 4.25 -3.31 10.39
C PRO A 78 3.83 -4.02 9.11
N LEU A 79 2.80 -3.51 8.44
CA LEU A 79 2.57 -3.87 7.05
C LEU A 79 3.77 -3.43 6.22
N VAL A 80 4.11 -4.23 5.24
CA VAL A 80 5.15 -3.87 4.29
C VAL A 80 4.55 -2.87 3.33
N ASP A 81 4.65 -1.61 3.67
CA ASP A 81 4.54 -0.54 2.70
C ASP A 81 5.82 -0.61 1.86
N TYR A 82 5.69 -1.16 0.67
CA TYR A 82 6.70 -1.00 -0.36
C TYR A 82 6.52 0.41 -0.89
N LEU A 83 7.41 1.31 -0.55
CA LEU A 83 7.50 2.66 -1.11
C LEU A 83 7.69 2.69 -2.65
N ASN A 84 7.33 1.62 -3.28
CA ASN A 84 7.10 1.48 -4.72
C ASN A 84 5.72 2.02 -5.11
N THR A 85 4.97 2.64 -4.16
CA THR A 85 3.66 3.21 -4.43
C THR A 85 3.76 4.12 -5.62
N GLN A 86 3.03 3.74 -6.66
CA GLN A 86 3.05 4.42 -7.94
C GLN A 86 2.14 5.65 -7.94
N TYR A 87 1.23 5.76 -6.95
CA TYR A 87 0.14 6.72 -6.95
C TYR A 87 0.20 7.64 -5.74
N TYR A 88 0.21 8.94 -6.00
CA TYR A 88 0.23 9.98 -4.98
C TYR A 88 -0.60 11.18 -5.43
N GLY A 89 -1.06 12.00 -4.50
CA GLY A 89 -1.80 13.22 -4.80
C GLY A 89 -1.45 14.35 -3.85
N GLU A 90 -2.00 15.53 -4.10
CA GLU A 90 -1.70 16.74 -3.34
C GLU A 90 -2.76 17.00 -2.27
N ILE A 91 -2.30 17.38 -1.09
CA ILE A 91 -3.11 17.94 0.00
C ILE A 91 -2.55 19.28 0.46
N GLY A 92 -3.39 20.11 1.07
CA GLY A 92 -2.97 21.34 1.71
C GLY A 92 -3.08 21.27 3.23
N LEU A 93 -2.07 21.74 3.97
CA LEU A 93 -2.09 21.81 5.43
C LEU A 93 -2.01 23.25 5.92
N GLY A 94 -2.93 23.62 6.80
CA GLY A 94 -2.94 24.94 7.45
C GLY A 94 -3.73 26.01 6.71
N THR A 95 -3.70 27.23 7.28
CA THR A 95 -4.38 28.41 6.72
C THR A 95 -3.43 29.61 6.73
N PRO A 96 -2.89 30.08 5.56
CA PRO A 96 -3.12 29.52 4.23
C PRO A 96 -2.53 28.11 4.06
N ALA A 97 -3.05 27.34 3.12
CA ALA A 97 -2.62 25.99 2.85
C ALA A 97 -1.15 25.93 2.42
N GLN A 98 -0.42 24.96 2.95
CA GLN A 98 0.93 24.57 2.54
C GLN A 98 0.77 23.21 1.85
N ASN A 99 1.18 23.09 0.59
CA ASN A 99 0.96 21.91 -0.23
C ASN A 99 1.98 20.82 0.04
N PHE A 100 1.51 19.58 0.07
CA PHE A 100 2.29 18.37 0.25
C PHE A 100 1.78 17.29 -0.69
N THR A 101 2.71 16.59 -1.30
CA THR A 101 2.42 15.37 -2.07
C THR A 101 2.39 14.19 -1.11
N VAL A 102 1.29 13.46 -1.05
CA VAL A 102 1.14 12.34 -0.12
C VAL A 102 0.69 11.06 -0.83
N ILE A 103 1.07 9.93 -0.24
CA ILE A 103 0.46 8.64 -0.55
C ILE A 103 -0.88 8.57 0.17
N PHE A 104 -1.95 8.16 -0.52
CA PHE A 104 -3.23 7.82 0.08
C PHE A 104 -3.24 6.33 0.38
N ASP A 105 -3.04 5.98 1.65
CA ASP A 105 -2.65 4.65 2.09
C ASP A 105 -3.78 3.97 2.90
N THR A 106 -4.44 2.97 2.33
CA THR A 106 -5.46 2.18 3.03
C THR A 106 -4.87 1.14 3.99
N GLY A 107 -3.56 0.94 3.96
CA GLY A 107 -2.81 0.07 4.86
C GLY A 107 -2.35 0.75 6.15
N SER A 108 -2.53 2.07 6.31
CA SER A 108 -2.27 2.78 7.55
C SER A 108 -3.36 3.80 7.87
N SER A 109 -3.30 4.46 9.04
CA SER A 109 -4.41 5.32 9.51
C SER A 109 -3.98 6.70 9.99
N ASN A 110 -2.71 7.03 9.93
CA ASN A 110 -2.21 8.33 10.36
C ASN A 110 -1.87 9.25 9.18
N LEU A 111 -2.16 10.54 9.31
CA LEU A 111 -1.61 11.58 8.44
C LEU A 111 -0.29 12.09 9.03
N TRP A 112 0.77 12.11 8.23
CA TRP A 112 2.03 12.74 8.62
C TRP A 112 2.71 13.46 7.46
N VAL A 113 3.45 14.54 7.78
CA VAL A 113 4.31 15.27 6.86
C VAL A 113 5.58 15.73 7.58
N PRO A 114 6.70 16.07 6.87
CA PRO A 114 7.91 16.57 7.48
C PRO A 114 7.68 17.90 8.18
N SER A 115 8.18 18.03 9.41
CA SER A 115 8.14 19.28 10.18
C SER A 115 9.27 20.22 9.81
N SER A 116 9.03 21.51 9.90
CA SER A 116 10.12 22.50 9.90
C SER A 116 11.11 22.32 11.05
N LYS A 117 10.78 21.49 12.03
CA LYS A 117 11.65 21.09 13.16
C LYS A 117 12.47 19.82 12.89
N CYS A 118 12.38 19.23 11.71
CA CYS A 118 13.21 18.10 11.31
C CYS A 118 14.59 18.61 10.87
N TYR A 119 15.59 18.47 11.74
CA TYR A 119 16.94 19.00 11.51
C TYR A 119 17.99 17.92 11.22
N PHE A 120 17.72 16.65 11.52
CA PHE A 120 18.72 15.58 11.50
C PHE A 120 18.38 14.42 10.55
N SER A 121 17.38 14.57 9.69
CA SER A 121 17.04 13.58 8.68
C SER A 121 17.27 14.14 7.28
N ILE A 122 18.03 13.44 6.45
CA ILE A 122 18.30 13.86 5.06
C ILE A 122 16.99 13.96 4.28
N ALA A 123 16.07 12.99 4.46
CA ALA A 123 14.76 13.01 3.81
C ALA A 123 14.02 14.34 4.02
N CYS A 124 13.98 14.85 5.25
CA CYS A 124 13.34 16.14 5.55
C CYS A 124 13.95 17.37 4.85
N TYR A 125 15.17 17.27 4.33
CA TYR A 125 15.77 18.39 3.57
C TYR A 125 15.43 18.33 2.08
N LEU A 126 15.06 17.15 1.60
CA LEU A 126 14.72 16.93 0.19
C LEU A 126 13.24 17.19 -0.10
N HIS A 127 12.41 17.24 0.94
CA HIS A 127 10.96 17.40 0.85
C HIS A 127 10.47 18.73 1.46
N PRO A 128 9.33 19.27 1.01
CA PRO A 128 8.61 20.34 1.67
C PRO A 128 8.40 20.04 3.15
N ARG A 129 8.53 21.07 4.00
CA ARG A 129 8.37 20.94 5.45
C ARG A 129 7.27 21.85 5.95
N TYR A 130 6.34 21.30 6.71
CA TYR A 130 5.26 22.04 7.33
C TYR A 130 5.79 23.07 8.33
N LYS A 131 5.28 24.29 8.24
CA LYS A 131 5.67 25.45 9.05
C LYS A 131 4.47 25.93 9.87
N SER A 132 4.34 25.42 11.10
CA SER A 132 3.23 25.73 12.01
C SER A 132 3.04 27.24 12.25
N ALA A 133 4.14 28.02 12.31
CA ALA A 133 4.09 29.49 12.46
C ALA A 133 3.45 30.22 11.26
N LYS A 134 3.27 29.57 10.12
CA LYS A 134 2.61 30.14 8.94
C LYS A 134 1.11 29.86 8.89
N SER A 135 0.58 29.02 9.77
CA SER A 135 -0.83 28.69 9.80
C SER A 135 -1.56 29.41 10.95
N SER A 136 -2.63 30.11 10.61
CA SER A 136 -3.51 30.77 11.59
C SER A 136 -4.45 29.81 12.32
N THR A 137 -4.63 28.58 11.79
CA THR A 137 -5.52 27.55 12.33
C THR A 137 -4.76 26.45 13.10
N TYR A 138 -3.42 26.56 13.15
CA TYR A 138 -2.56 25.65 13.89
C TYR A 138 -2.91 25.58 15.37
N LYS A 139 -2.99 24.36 15.90
CA LYS A 139 -3.10 24.10 17.34
C LYS A 139 -2.06 23.06 17.76
N LYS A 140 -1.27 23.39 18.77
CA LYS A 140 -0.27 22.49 19.33
C LYS A 140 -0.96 21.38 20.12
N ASP A 141 -0.57 20.13 19.86
CA ASP A 141 -0.75 18.99 20.75
C ASP A 141 0.58 18.73 21.49
N GLY A 142 1.57 18.21 20.80
CA GLY A 142 2.92 18.00 21.32
C GLY A 142 3.17 16.60 21.89
N GLU A 143 2.16 15.70 21.90
CA GLU A 143 2.35 14.29 22.23
C GLU A 143 3.30 13.67 21.21
N THR A 144 4.35 12.98 21.67
CA THR A 144 5.35 12.37 20.79
C THR A 144 4.89 10.98 20.34
N CYS A 145 5.27 10.63 19.11
CA CYS A 145 4.93 9.33 18.53
C CYS A 145 6.05 8.77 17.66
N LYS A 146 5.97 7.48 17.42
CA LYS A 146 6.79 6.75 16.45
C LYS A 146 5.89 5.77 15.72
N ILE A 147 6.04 5.69 14.40
CA ILE A 147 5.36 4.70 13.54
C ILE A 147 6.43 3.93 12.78
N THR A 148 6.26 2.62 12.69
CA THR A 148 7.12 1.74 11.91
C THR A 148 6.29 1.18 10.75
N TYR A 149 6.75 1.44 9.53
CA TYR A 149 6.27 0.85 8.28
C TYR A 149 7.22 -0.25 7.85
N GLY A 150 6.81 -1.11 6.94
CA GLY A 150 7.70 -2.11 6.35
C GLY A 150 8.90 -1.50 5.61
N SER A 151 8.75 -0.28 5.13
CA SER A 151 9.76 0.48 4.38
C SER A 151 10.61 1.41 5.24
N GLY A 152 10.33 1.54 6.55
CA GLY A 152 11.06 2.40 7.45
C GLY A 152 10.26 2.90 8.63
N SER A 153 10.80 3.84 9.40
CA SER A 153 10.10 4.40 10.55
C SER A 153 10.17 5.92 10.57
N ILE A 154 9.10 6.51 11.09
CA ILE A 154 9.04 7.94 11.39
C ILE A 154 8.94 8.17 12.89
N ALA A 155 9.44 9.31 13.36
CA ALA A 155 9.18 9.80 14.71
C ALA A 155 8.88 11.27 14.65
N GLY A 156 7.97 11.72 15.50
CA GLY A 156 7.50 13.10 15.51
C GLY A 156 6.62 13.42 16.70
N PHE A 157 5.74 14.36 16.50
CA PHE A 157 4.77 14.79 17.51
C PHE A 157 3.45 15.18 16.85
N PHE A 158 2.35 15.05 17.57
CA PHE A 158 1.03 15.42 17.09
C PHE A 158 0.81 16.94 17.11
N SER A 159 0.01 17.35 16.13
CA SER A 159 -0.48 18.73 15.94
C SER A 159 -1.89 18.67 15.36
N TYR A 160 -2.61 19.78 15.43
CA TYR A 160 -3.90 19.95 14.77
C TYR A 160 -3.83 21.13 13.80
N ASP A 161 -4.39 20.95 12.60
CA ASP A 161 -4.63 22.04 11.66
C ASP A 161 -5.74 21.69 10.68
N ASN A 162 -6.12 22.62 9.83
CA ASN A 162 -7.02 22.36 8.73
C ASN A 162 -6.29 21.59 7.61
N VAL A 163 -6.97 20.62 7.03
CA VAL A 163 -6.47 19.86 5.87
C VAL A 163 -7.38 20.12 4.68
N LEU A 164 -6.82 20.57 3.59
CA LEU A 164 -7.49 20.73 2.31
C LEU A 164 -7.25 19.47 1.48
N VAL A 165 -8.29 18.78 1.09
CA VAL A 165 -8.28 17.63 0.19
C VAL A 165 -9.14 17.98 -1.01
N GLY A 166 -8.56 18.05 -2.21
CA GLY A 166 -9.27 18.64 -3.36
C GLY A 166 -9.74 20.07 -3.05
N ASP A 167 -11.03 20.32 -3.07
CA ASP A 167 -11.67 21.59 -2.72
C ASP A 167 -12.32 21.60 -1.31
N LEU A 168 -12.23 20.48 -0.57
CA LEU A 168 -12.85 20.28 0.73
C LEU A 168 -11.87 20.55 1.87
N THR A 169 -12.30 21.36 2.85
CA THR A 169 -11.52 21.64 4.05
C THR A 169 -12.00 20.83 5.25
N VAL A 170 -11.17 19.90 5.73
CA VAL A 170 -11.37 19.19 6.99
C VAL A 170 -10.75 20.02 8.13
N LYS A 171 -11.59 20.45 9.08
CA LYS A 171 -11.17 21.35 10.15
C LYS A 171 -10.53 20.58 11.31
N SER A 172 -9.44 21.14 11.86
CA SER A 172 -8.82 20.65 13.11
C SER A 172 -8.47 19.15 13.06
N GLN A 173 -7.93 18.67 11.92
CA GLN A 173 -7.44 17.32 11.77
C GLN A 173 -6.20 17.11 12.64
N LYS A 174 -6.15 16.02 13.41
CA LYS A 174 -4.96 15.58 14.12
C LYS A 174 -4.00 14.92 13.12
N PHE A 175 -2.72 15.36 13.11
CA PHE A 175 -1.71 14.82 12.22
C PHE A 175 -0.34 14.83 12.91
N ILE A 176 0.65 14.17 12.31
CA ILE A 176 2.00 14.08 12.84
C ILE A 176 2.93 15.02 12.05
N GLU A 177 3.63 15.89 12.77
CA GLU A 177 4.80 16.59 12.28
C GLU A 177 6.02 15.68 12.51
N THR A 178 6.64 15.12 11.46
CA THR A 178 7.81 14.26 11.62
C THR A 178 9.06 15.08 11.88
N THR A 179 9.89 14.61 12.82
CA THR A 179 11.21 15.19 13.15
C THR A 179 12.35 14.25 12.81
N ARG A 180 12.02 13.00 12.45
CA ARG A 180 12.95 11.99 11.98
C ARG A 180 12.22 11.04 11.02
N GLU A 181 12.86 10.78 9.91
CA GLU A 181 12.47 9.80 8.90
C GLU A 181 13.69 8.92 8.67
N SER A 182 13.58 7.64 9.02
CA SER A 182 14.73 6.74 9.04
C SER A 182 14.59 5.65 7.97
N SER A 183 14.62 6.06 6.71
CA SER A 183 14.71 5.12 5.59
C SER A 183 15.25 5.79 4.35
N ILE A 184 16.03 5.06 3.58
CA ILE A 184 16.46 5.48 2.24
C ILE A 184 15.25 5.64 1.31
N ALA A 185 14.19 4.89 1.55
CA ALA A 185 12.96 4.94 0.79
C ALA A 185 12.23 6.29 0.92
N PHE A 186 12.25 6.93 2.10
CA PHE A 186 11.76 8.31 2.27
C PHE A 186 12.69 9.35 1.62
N ILE A 187 13.95 9.02 1.36
CA ILE A 187 14.90 9.90 0.66
C ILE A 187 14.63 9.90 -0.84
N ILE A 188 14.31 8.73 -1.41
CA ILE A 188 14.13 8.54 -2.85
C ILE A 188 12.66 8.75 -3.27
N GLY A 189 11.72 8.61 -2.33
CA GLY A 189 10.29 8.81 -2.55
C GLY A 189 10.01 10.18 -3.14
N LYS A 190 9.05 10.27 -4.07
CA LYS A 190 8.57 11.56 -4.62
C LYS A 190 7.37 12.10 -3.86
N PHE A 191 7.11 11.58 -2.68
CA PHE A 191 6.06 12.02 -1.79
C PHE A 191 6.67 12.63 -0.53
N ASP A 192 5.96 13.55 0.08
CA ASP A 192 6.37 14.26 1.28
C ASP A 192 5.85 13.61 2.56
N GLY A 193 4.79 12.81 2.46
CA GLY A 193 4.14 12.20 3.59
C GLY A 193 3.15 11.12 3.20
N ILE A 194 2.45 10.59 4.20
CA ILE A 194 1.40 9.58 4.02
C ILE A 194 0.10 10.09 4.64
N LEU A 195 -1.02 9.90 3.95
CA LEU A 195 -2.36 10.10 4.46
C LEU A 195 -3.04 8.74 4.59
N GLY A 196 -3.09 8.23 5.83
CA GLY A 196 -3.68 6.94 6.14
C GLY A 196 -5.20 6.94 6.03
N LEU A 197 -5.72 5.91 5.35
CA LEU A 197 -7.15 5.69 5.08
C LEU A 197 -7.70 4.40 5.71
N GLY A 198 -6.92 3.72 6.55
CA GLY A 198 -7.36 2.57 7.35
C GLY A 198 -8.31 2.97 8.47
N TYR A 199 -8.72 2.00 9.28
CA TYR A 199 -9.61 2.23 10.41
C TYR A 199 -8.85 2.85 11.61
N PRO A 200 -9.57 3.56 12.51
CA PRO A 200 -8.96 4.18 13.69
C PRO A 200 -8.30 3.19 14.66
N ASP A 201 -8.65 1.90 14.57
CA ASP A 201 -8.14 0.83 15.43
C ASP A 201 -6.62 0.64 15.34
N ILE A 202 -6.01 0.98 14.19
CA ILE A 202 -4.56 0.92 13.98
C ILE A 202 -3.90 2.30 13.99
N SER A 203 -4.65 3.34 14.36
CA SER A 203 -4.09 4.70 14.41
C SER A 203 -3.27 4.92 15.67
N VAL A 204 -2.04 5.37 15.51
CA VAL A 204 -1.18 5.79 16.62
C VAL A 204 -1.69 7.10 17.22
N GLY A 205 -1.64 7.22 18.54
CA GLY A 205 -2.09 8.42 19.27
C GLY A 205 -3.58 8.70 19.15
N LYS A 206 -4.39 7.69 18.76
CA LYS A 206 -5.85 7.80 18.55
C LYS A 206 -6.22 8.99 17.65
N ALA A 207 -5.38 9.30 16.67
CA ALA A 207 -5.68 10.31 15.67
C ALA A 207 -6.76 9.76 14.73
N PRO A 208 -7.89 10.47 14.50
CA PRO A 208 -8.89 10.01 13.56
C PRO A 208 -8.31 10.02 12.13
N PRO A 209 -8.52 8.96 11.33
CA PRO A 209 -8.26 9.03 9.89
C PRO A 209 -9.06 10.15 9.24
N ILE A 210 -8.57 10.68 8.12
CA ILE A 210 -9.19 11.87 7.50
C ILE A 210 -10.66 11.63 7.11
N TRP A 211 -11.01 10.43 6.62
CA TRP A 211 -12.37 10.08 6.24
C TRP A 211 -13.34 10.08 7.44
N GLN A 212 -12.85 9.66 8.64
CA GLN A 212 -13.63 9.74 9.86
C GLN A 212 -13.90 11.20 10.25
N SER A 213 -12.89 12.07 10.15
CA SER A 213 -13.09 13.50 10.38
C SER A 213 -14.03 14.14 9.37
N MET A 214 -14.01 13.70 8.11
CA MET A 214 -14.96 14.12 7.09
C MET A 214 -16.39 13.70 7.44
N GLN A 215 -16.58 12.44 7.87
CA GLN A 215 -17.88 11.91 8.32
C GLN A 215 -18.40 12.68 9.54
N GLU A 216 -17.60 12.86 10.59
CA GLU A 216 -17.96 13.57 11.81
C GLU A 216 -18.35 15.04 11.53
N GLN A 217 -17.79 15.66 10.49
CA GLN A 217 -18.08 17.01 10.07
C GLN A 217 -19.20 17.08 9.02
N ASN A 218 -19.81 15.94 8.63
CA ASN A 218 -20.85 15.82 7.61
C ASN A 218 -20.43 16.47 6.28
N LEU A 219 -19.23 16.18 5.82
CA LEU A 219 -18.67 16.79 4.62
C LEU A 219 -18.89 15.95 3.35
N LEU A 220 -19.29 14.70 3.48
CA LEU A 220 -19.46 13.74 2.39
C LEU A 220 -20.94 13.48 2.11
N ALA A 221 -21.28 13.24 0.84
CA ALA A 221 -22.63 12.86 0.42
C ALA A 221 -22.97 11.42 0.86
N GLU A 222 -22.01 10.52 0.70
CA GLU A 222 -22.09 9.13 1.16
C GLU A 222 -20.83 8.78 1.96
N ASP A 223 -20.97 7.87 2.92
CA ASP A 223 -19.86 7.42 3.78
C ASP A 223 -18.98 6.37 3.05
N VAL A 224 -18.42 6.78 1.92
CA VAL A 224 -17.55 5.95 1.07
C VAL A 224 -16.38 6.77 0.50
N PHE A 225 -15.32 6.08 0.16
CA PHE A 225 -14.32 6.55 -0.79
C PHE A 225 -13.98 5.46 -1.79
N SER A 226 -13.49 5.82 -2.97
CA SER A 226 -13.17 4.84 -4.01
C SER A 226 -11.92 5.21 -4.78
N PHE A 227 -11.19 4.19 -5.23
CA PHE A 227 -10.00 4.32 -6.05
C PHE A 227 -10.22 3.80 -7.45
N TRP A 228 -9.80 4.60 -8.40
CA TRP A 228 -9.53 4.19 -9.77
C TRP A 228 -8.05 4.45 -10.07
N LEU A 229 -7.29 3.39 -10.37
CA LEU A 229 -5.88 3.48 -10.70
C LEU A 229 -5.70 3.29 -12.21
N ASN A 230 -5.20 4.32 -12.87
CA ASN A 230 -4.96 4.29 -14.32
C ASN A 230 -3.68 3.52 -14.63
N ARG A 231 -3.81 2.38 -15.29
CA ARG A 231 -2.69 1.53 -15.69
C ARG A 231 -2.10 1.88 -17.06
N ASN A 232 -2.72 2.78 -17.82
CA ASN A 232 -2.21 3.20 -19.12
C ASN A 232 -0.91 3.99 -18.93
N THR A 233 0.23 3.39 -19.23
CA THR A 233 1.56 4.00 -19.07
C THR A 233 1.82 5.17 -20.01
N GLU A 234 1.02 5.33 -21.06
CA GLU A 234 1.13 6.43 -22.01
C GLU A 234 0.41 7.71 -21.52
N GLU A 235 -0.43 7.60 -20.50
CA GLU A 235 -1.15 8.73 -19.93
C GLU A 235 -0.43 9.29 -18.69
N GLU A 236 -0.42 10.61 -18.54
CA GLU A 236 0.18 11.27 -17.36
C GLU A 236 -0.68 11.11 -16.10
N SER A 237 -2.01 10.98 -16.25
CA SER A 237 -2.91 10.78 -15.13
C SER A 237 -2.67 9.43 -14.48
N GLY A 238 -2.45 9.43 -13.17
CA GLY A 238 -2.30 8.21 -12.38
C GLY A 238 -3.63 7.57 -11.98
N GLY A 239 -4.73 8.29 -12.07
CA GLY A 239 -6.03 7.83 -11.60
C GLY A 239 -6.75 8.86 -10.75
N GLU A 240 -7.71 8.41 -9.96
CA GLU A 240 -8.51 9.29 -9.12
C GLU A 240 -8.91 8.59 -7.81
N LEU A 241 -8.84 9.35 -6.72
CA LEU A 241 -9.48 9.02 -5.44
C LEU A 241 -10.71 9.89 -5.29
N VAL A 242 -11.85 9.25 -5.11
CA VAL A 242 -13.16 9.93 -4.95
C VAL A 242 -13.68 9.71 -3.54
N PHE A 243 -14.06 10.78 -2.85
CA PHE A 243 -14.78 10.72 -1.58
C PHE A 243 -16.24 11.12 -1.75
N GLY A 244 -17.12 10.48 -0.99
CA GLY A 244 -18.55 10.77 -0.97
C GLY A 244 -19.37 10.03 -2.02
N GLY A 245 -18.78 9.04 -2.71
CA GLY A 245 -19.44 8.23 -3.73
C GLY A 245 -18.48 7.51 -4.66
N VAL A 246 -18.95 7.16 -5.85
CA VAL A 246 -18.19 6.52 -6.92
C VAL A 246 -18.41 7.28 -8.24
N ASP A 247 -17.37 7.40 -9.05
CA ASP A 247 -17.52 7.94 -10.41
C ASP A 247 -17.86 6.80 -11.38
N PRO A 248 -19.02 6.83 -12.05
CA PRO A 248 -19.46 5.78 -12.94
C PRO A 248 -18.58 5.61 -14.19
N ASP A 249 -17.77 6.61 -14.53
CA ASP A 249 -16.87 6.54 -15.67
C ASP A 249 -15.61 5.69 -15.39
N HIS A 250 -15.37 5.33 -14.12
CA HIS A 250 -14.18 4.62 -13.68
C HIS A 250 -14.34 3.08 -13.60
N PHE A 251 -15.54 2.55 -13.83
CA PHE A 251 -15.76 1.10 -13.73
C PHE A 251 -16.83 0.57 -14.68
N LYS A 252 -16.81 -0.74 -14.91
CA LYS A 252 -17.78 -1.45 -15.74
C LYS A 252 -18.65 -2.37 -14.89
N GLY A 253 -19.95 -2.37 -15.19
CA GLY A 253 -20.91 -3.24 -14.52
C GLY A 253 -21.25 -2.80 -13.10
N ASN A 254 -21.40 -3.75 -12.18
CA ASN A 254 -21.76 -3.51 -10.79
C ASN A 254 -20.66 -3.98 -9.84
N HIS A 255 -20.45 -3.25 -8.75
CA HIS A 255 -19.57 -3.68 -7.69
C HIS A 255 -20.08 -4.94 -6.99
N THR A 256 -19.16 -5.85 -6.72
CA THR A 256 -19.38 -6.98 -5.83
C THR A 256 -18.86 -6.61 -4.46
N TYR A 257 -19.72 -6.59 -3.46
CA TYR A 257 -19.36 -6.20 -2.11
C TYR A 257 -19.05 -7.40 -1.22
N VAL A 258 -18.02 -7.26 -0.39
CA VAL A 258 -17.63 -8.21 0.65
C VAL A 258 -17.57 -7.48 2.00
N PRO A 259 -18.08 -8.04 3.09
CA PRO A 259 -18.03 -7.41 4.40
C PRO A 259 -16.59 -7.33 4.92
N VAL A 260 -16.26 -6.25 5.64
CA VAL A 260 -15.05 -6.16 6.43
C VAL A 260 -15.12 -7.19 7.55
N SER A 261 -14.14 -8.08 7.62
CA SER A 261 -14.10 -9.17 8.61
C SER A 261 -13.46 -8.74 9.92
N THR A 262 -12.50 -7.83 9.86
CA THR A 262 -11.78 -7.30 11.03
C THR A 262 -11.42 -5.84 10.77
N LYS A 263 -11.80 -4.94 11.66
CA LYS A 263 -11.41 -3.51 11.58
C LYS A 263 -9.96 -3.32 12.02
N GLY A 264 -9.36 -2.32 11.48
CA GLY A 264 -7.94 -1.99 11.55
C GLY A 264 -7.46 -1.73 10.14
N TYR A 265 -7.17 -2.78 9.43
CA TYR A 265 -7.05 -2.74 7.96
C TYR A 265 -8.42 -2.91 7.30
N TRP A 266 -8.50 -2.66 6.01
CA TRP A 266 -9.63 -3.02 5.18
C TRP A 266 -9.56 -4.53 4.87
N GLN A 267 -9.77 -5.34 5.92
CA GLN A 267 -9.61 -6.79 5.89
C GLN A 267 -10.95 -7.48 5.59
N PHE A 268 -10.90 -8.49 4.72
CA PHE A 268 -12.04 -9.32 4.37
C PHE A 268 -11.63 -10.79 4.23
N ASN A 269 -12.61 -11.68 4.08
CA ASN A 269 -12.36 -13.08 3.81
C ASN A 269 -12.47 -13.35 2.31
N MET A 270 -11.39 -13.86 1.74
CA MET A 270 -11.31 -14.28 0.35
C MET A 270 -11.40 -15.81 0.27
N GLY A 271 -11.95 -16.33 -0.81
CA GLY A 271 -11.96 -17.76 -1.12
C GLY A 271 -10.68 -18.21 -1.83
N ASP A 272 -10.78 -19.25 -2.64
CA ASP A 272 -9.60 -19.86 -3.24
C ASP A 272 -8.97 -19.03 -4.36
N ILE A 273 -7.72 -19.34 -4.65
CA ILE A 273 -6.94 -18.81 -5.76
C ILE A 273 -7.01 -19.83 -6.89
N LEU A 274 -7.22 -19.33 -8.10
CA LEU A 274 -7.31 -20.16 -9.29
C LEU A 274 -6.15 -19.85 -10.24
N ILE A 275 -5.58 -20.90 -10.85
CA ILE A 275 -4.60 -20.79 -11.94
C ILE A 275 -5.24 -21.39 -13.17
N ASP A 276 -5.40 -20.62 -14.25
CA ASP A 276 -6.17 -20.99 -15.45
C ASP A 276 -7.56 -21.58 -15.13
N GLY A 277 -8.24 -20.99 -14.16
CA GLY A 277 -9.57 -21.41 -13.73
C GLY A 277 -9.59 -22.71 -12.89
N GLN A 278 -8.45 -23.32 -12.63
CA GLN A 278 -8.33 -24.50 -11.75
C GLN A 278 -8.08 -24.05 -10.31
N SER A 279 -8.88 -24.60 -9.38
CA SER A 279 -8.70 -24.35 -7.94
C SER A 279 -7.35 -24.88 -7.46
N THR A 280 -6.61 -24.06 -6.73
CA THR A 280 -5.32 -24.46 -6.14
C THR A 280 -5.50 -25.15 -4.79
N GLY A 281 -6.61 -24.92 -4.11
CA GLY A 281 -6.85 -25.38 -2.76
C GLY A 281 -6.13 -24.56 -1.68
N PHE A 282 -5.32 -23.56 -2.02
CA PHE A 282 -4.52 -22.78 -1.08
C PHE A 282 -5.38 -22.04 -0.06
N CYS A 283 -6.51 -21.50 -0.50
CA CYS A 283 -7.48 -20.82 0.33
C CYS A 283 -8.86 -21.51 0.36
N ALA A 284 -8.90 -22.84 0.19
CA ALA A 284 -10.17 -23.60 0.17
C ALA A 284 -11.02 -23.45 1.45
N LYS A 285 -10.40 -23.10 2.58
CA LYS A 285 -11.09 -22.81 3.86
C LYS A 285 -11.30 -21.32 4.13
N GLY A 286 -11.01 -20.48 3.13
CA GLY A 286 -10.93 -19.03 3.26
C GLY A 286 -9.56 -18.56 3.71
N CYS A 287 -9.14 -17.40 3.20
CA CYS A 287 -7.94 -16.67 3.61
C CYS A 287 -8.33 -15.26 4.02
N ALA A 288 -7.62 -14.70 4.99
CA ALA A 288 -7.72 -13.28 5.29
C ALA A 288 -6.98 -12.49 4.20
N ALA A 289 -7.59 -11.42 3.71
CA ALA A 289 -6.99 -10.51 2.75
C ALA A 289 -7.28 -9.06 3.14
N ILE A 290 -6.35 -8.16 2.81
CA ILE A 290 -6.56 -6.71 2.90
C ILE A 290 -6.43 -6.07 1.53
N VAL A 291 -7.07 -4.92 1.34
CA VAL A 291 -6.83 -4.06 0.18
C VAL A 291 -5.98 -2.89 0.63
N ASP A 292 -4.85 -2.72 -0.02
CA ASP A 292 -3.81 -1.80 0.42
C ASP A 292 -3.25 -0.97 -0.74
N SER A 293 -3.68 0.30 -0.82
CA SER A 293 -3.21 1.27 -1.82
C SER A 293 -1.81 1.82 -1.51
N GLY A 294 -1.23 1.51 -0.36
CA GLY A 294 0.17 1.78 -0.01
C GLY A 294 1.12 0.71 -0.53
N THR A 295 0.61 -0.43 -0.99
CA THR A 295 1.40 -1.55 -1.50
C THR A 295 1.22 -1.71 -3.01
N SER A 296 2.31 -1.71 -3.79
CA SER A 296 2.21 -1.85 -5.25
C SER A 296 1.91 -3.27 -5.71
N LEU A 297 2.47 -4.28 -5.05
CA LEU A 297 2.41 -5.69 -5.45
C LEU A 297 1.31 -6.47 -4.73
N LEU A 298 1.18 -7.73 -5.08
CA LEU A 298 0.33 -8.69 -4.39
C LEU A 298 1.16 -9.46 -3.36
N GLY A 299 0.90 -9.24 -2.08
CA GLY A 299 1.58 -9.94 -0.99
C GLY A 299 0.84 -11.20 -0.55
N GLY A 300 1.58 -12.25 -0.23
CA GLY A 300 0.97 -13.47 0.31
C GLY A 300 1.98 -14.41 0.97
N PRO A 301 1.49 -15.47 1.64
CA PRO A 301 2.36 -16.43 2.32
C PRO A 301 3.40 -17.02 1.39
N THR A 302 4.67 -17.05 1.86
CA THR A 302 5.84 -17.46 1.08
C THR A 302 5.62 -18.78 0.34
N THR A 303 5.04 -19.77 1.01
CA THR A 303 4.81 -21.11 0.41
C THR A 303 3.82 -21.09 -0.75
N ILE A 304 2.81 -20.22 -0.68
CA ILE A 304 1.80 -20.09 -1.74
C ILE A 304 2.39 -19.26 -2.89
N ILE A 305 3.04 -18.16 -2.58
CA ILE A 305 3.69 -17.31 -3.59
C ILE A 305 4.74 -18.08 -4.38
N ALA A 306 5.52 -18.95 -3.74
CA ALA A 306 6.48 -19.80 -4.44
C ALA A 306 5.79 -20.70 -5.50
N GLN A 307 4.64 -21.28 -5.17
CA GLN A 307 3.87 -22.13 -6.10
C GLN A 307 3.19 -21.30 -7.21
N VAL A 308 2.71 -20.10 -6.89
CA VAL A 308 2.18 -19.16 -7.90
C VAL A 308 3.31 -18.77 -8.86
N ASN A 309 4.47 -18.39 -8.36
CA ASN A 309 5.64 -18.00 -9.16
C ASN A 309 6.16 -19.19 -10.01
N GLU A 310 6.11 -20.41 -9.49
CA GLU A 310 6.38 -21.61 -10.28
C GLU A 310 5.42 -21.75 -11.47
N ALA A 311 4.13 -21.60 -11.21
CA ALA A 311 3.11 -21.75 -12.25
C ALA A 311 3.21 -20.71 -13.36
N ILE A 312 3.65 -19.50 -13.06
CA ILE A 312 3.87 -18.43 -14.05
C ILE A 312 5.28 -18.46 -14.68
N GLY A 313 6.12 -19.44 -14.30
CA GLY A 313 7.48 -19.55 -14.83
C GLY A 313 8.44 -18.47 -14.29
N ALA A 314 8.09 -17.80 -13.18
CA ALA A 314 8.98 -16.83 -12.56
C ALA A 314 10.17 -17.54 -11.91
N ALA A 315 11.37 -17.22 -12.38
CA ALA A 315 12.59 -17.68 -11.76
C ALA A 315 12.88 -16.81 -10.52
N GLY A 316 12.91 -17.45 -9.34
CA GLY A 316 13.63 -16.86 -8.23
C GLY A 316 15.10 -16.67 -8.66
N ILE A 317 15.76 -15.62 -8.19
CA ILE A 317 17.22 -15.60 -8.24
C ILE A 317 17.63 -16.85 -7.46
N ILE A 318 18.21 -17.83 -8.16
CA ILE A 318 18.67 -19.08 -7.56
C ILE A 318 19.56 -18.67 -6.41
N SER A 319 19.07 -18.73 -5.19
CA SER A 319 19.96 -18.54 -4.08
C SER A 319 20.78 -19.83 -3.99
N GLN A 320 22.01 -19.77 -4.46
CA GLN A 320 23.00 -20.81 -4.18
C GLN A 320 22.99 -21.12 -2.69
N GLU A 321 22.73 -20.10 -1.88
CA GLU A 321 22.61 -20.15 -0.44
C GLU A 321 21.43 -21.04 0.02
N CYS A 322 20.26 -20.94 -0.61
CA CYS A 322 19.15 -21.84 -0.28
C CYS A 322 19.47 -23.30 -0.60
N LYS A 323 20.06 -23.59 -1.77
CA LYS A 323 20.53 -24.94 -2.11
C LYS A 323 21.58 -25.45 -1.13
N GLU A 324 22.48 -24.58 -0.71
CA GLU A 324 23.51 -24.92 0.26
C GLU A 324 22.90 -25.21 1.64
N VAL A 325 21.94 -24.41 2.09
CA VAL A 325 21.17 -24.68 3.32
C VAL A 325 20.44 -26.00 3.25
N VAL A 326 19.69 -26.27 2.19
CA VAL A 326 18.91 -27.51 2.07
C VAL A 326 19.82 -28.73 1.93
N SER A 327 20.92 -28.64 1.18
CA SER A 327 21.84 -29.75 0.99
C SER A 327 22.65 -30.07 2.24
N GLN A 328 23.05 -29.07 3.02
CA GLN A 328 23.91 -29.27 4.21
C GLN A 328 23.09 -29.47 5.49
N TYR A 329 21.93 -28.80 5.62
CA TYR A 329 21.20 -28.75 6.87
C TYR A 329 19.74 -29.29 6.75
N GLY A 330 19.27 -29.64 5.54
CA GLY A 330 17.87 -30.02 5.30
C GLY A 330 17.41 -31.20 6.15
N GLU A 331 18.24 -32.25 6.32
CA GLU A 331 17.90 -33.39 7.19
C GLU A 331 17.82 -32.96 8.66
N MET A 332 18.76 -32.13 9.14
CA MET A 332 18.78 -31.64 10.52
C MET A 332 17.56 -30.72 10.79
N ILE A 333 17.23 -29.82 9.85
CA ILE A 333 16.05 -28.98 9.92
C ILE A 333 14.78 -29.83 10.04
N LEU A 334 14.66 -30.85 9.18
CA LEU A 334 13.53 -31.75 9.18
C LEU A 334 13.39 -32.52 10.50
N GLU A 335 14.50 -33.03 11.04
CA GLU A 335 14.50 -33.73 12.33
C GLU A 335 14.13 -32.82 13.51
N LEU A 336 14.60 -31.58 13.54
CA LEU A 336 14.23 -30.61 14.56
C LEU A 336 12.76 -30.25 14.50
N LEU A 337 12.18 -30.10 13.31
CA LEU A 337 10.74 -29.84 13.13
C LEU A 337 9.89 -31.04 13.54
N ILE A 338 10.30 -32.26 13.21
CA ILE A 338 9.64 -33.49 13.66
C ILE A 338 9.68 -33.61 15.19
N ALA A 339 10.78 -33.16 15.81
CA ALA A 339 10.92 -33.11 17.27
C ALA A 339 10.14 -31.95 17.92
N GLN A 340 9.27 -31.27 17.16
CA GLN A 340 8.45 -30.14 17.61
C GLN A 340 9.25 -28.91 18.08
N THR A 341 10.43 -28.70 17.53
CA THR A 341 11.16 -27.44 17.69
C THR A 341 10.44 -26.34 16.94
N SER A 342 10.24 -25.17 17.55
CA SER A 342 9.58 -24.06 16.86
C SER A 342 10.42 -23.58 15.67
N PRO A 343 9.79 -23.21 14.55
CA PRO A 343 10.48 -22.77 13.34
C PRO A 343 11.54 -21.68 13.60
N GLU A 344 11.24 -20.73 14.48
CA GLU A 344 12.13 -19.60 14.80
C GLU A 344 13.45 -20.04 15.46
N ARG A 345 13.46 -21.22 16.09
CA ARG A 345 14.65 -21.77 16.77
C ARG A 345 15.47 -22.70 15.91
N VAL A 346 14.89 -23.27 14.86
CA VAL A 346 15.57 -24.26 14.03
C VAL A 346 16.81 -23.66 13.38
N CYS A 347 16.71 -22.53 12.72
CA CYS A 347 17.83 -21.91 12.01
C CYS A 347 18.94 -21.41 12.93
N SER A 348 18.61 -21.05 14.17
CA SER A 348 19.60 -20.73 15.20
C SER A 348 20.31 -22.00 15.71
N GLN A 349 19.59 -23.11 15.87
CA GLN A 349 20.18 -24.38 16.32
C GLN A 349 21.11 -25.02 15.30
N VAL A 350 20.83 -24.84 14.01
CA VAL A 350 21.72 -25.27 12.93
C VAL A 350 22.87 -24.27 12.69
N GLY A 351 22.91 -23.15 13.43
CA GLY A 351 24.02 -22.20 13.41
C GLY A 351 23.99 -21.22 12.23
N LEU A 352 22.88 -21.13 11.51
CA LEU A 352 22.70 -20.25 10.35
C LEU A 352 22.14 -18.87 10.71
N CYS A 353 21.45 -18.75 11.86
CA CYS A 353 20.98 -17.50 12.42
C CYS A 353 21.60 -17.23 13.78
N LEU A 354 21.86 -15.97 14.12
CA LEU A 354 22.31 -15.59 15.45
C LEU A 354 21.17 -15.76 16.47
N PHE A 355 21.48 -16.42 17.58
CA PHE A 355 20.51 -16.63 18.66
C PHE A 355 20.51 -15.40 19.56
N ASP A 356 19.45 -14.62 19.55
CA ASP A 356 19.26 -13.44 20.41
C ASP A 356 18.67 -13.86 21.77
N GLY A 357 19.43 -14.68 22.51
CA GLY A 357 19.05 -15.16 23.85
C GLY A 357 20.17 -15.08 24.88
N ALA A 358 21.31 -14.50 24.56
CA ALA A 358 22.42 -14.33 25.48
C ALA A 358 22.66 -12.85 25.78
N GLN A 359 22.19 -12.35 26.92
CA GLN A 359 22.78 -11.20 27.58
C GLN A 359 24.26 -11.51 27.84
N SER A 360 25.16 -11.00 27.00
CA SER A 360 26.55 -10.88 27.39
C SER A 360 26.81 -9.47 27.87
N VAL A 361 26.85 -9.36 29.20
CA VAL A 361 27.55 -8.26 29.86
C VAL A 361 29.04 -8.44 29.59
N SER A 362 29.65 -7.56 28.79
CA SER A 362 31.06 -7.25 28.94
C SER A 362 31.33 -5.84 28.44
N GLU A 363 31.78 -5.02 29.37
CA GLU A 363 32.41 -3.73 29.12
C GLU A 363 33.67 -3.92 28.27
N GLY A 364 33.88 -3.02 27.30
CA GLY A 364 35.12 -2.94 26.56
C GLY A 364 34.98 -2.08 25.31
N ILE A 365 35.38 -0.83 25.45
CA ILE A 365 35.63 0.08 24.35
C ILE A 365 36.76 -0.47 23.52
N GLU A 366 36.54 -0.88 22.26
CA GLU A 366 37.50 -0.71 21.20
C GLU A 366 36.84 -0.85 19.83
N SER A 367 37.19 0.07 18.96
CA SER A 367 36.84 0.17 17.56
C SER A 367 37.12 -1.11 16.80
N VAL A 368 36.11 -1.74 16.21
CA VAL A 368 36.28 -2.70 15.13
C VAL A 368 35.68 -2.15 13.86
N VAL A 369 36.57 -1.60 13.06
CA VAL A 369 36.34 -1.37 11.64
C VAL A 369 36.17 -2.74 10.99
N GLY A 370 35.01 -2.94 10.37
CA GLY A 370 34.82 -3.73 9.18
C GLY A 370 35.07 -5.22 9.25
N LYS A 371 34.02 -5.93 9.11
CA LYS A 371 33.87 -6.95 8.03
C LYS A 371 32.36 -7.13 7.87
N GLU A 372 31.88 -6.70 6.73
CA GLU A 372 30.53 -6.97 6.25
C GLU A 372 30.34 -8.49 6.19
N ASN A 373 29.60 -9.06 7.13
CA ASN A 373 29.08 -10.42 7.04
C ASN A 373 27.75 -10.39 6.23
N LEU A 374 27.83 -9.95 4.98
CA LEU A 374 26.70 -10.04 4.05
C LEU A 374 26.22 -11.50 3.87
N GLY A 375 27.10 -12.49 4.07
CA GLY A 375 26.78 -13.90 3.86
C GLY A 375 25.92 -14.53 4.96
N SER A 376 25.99 -14.09 6.22
CA SER A 376 25.23 -14.73 7.31
C SER A 376 23.75 -14.39 7.32
N ASP A 377 23.38 -13.20 6.88
CA ASP A 377 21.96 -12.76 6.86
C ASP A 377 21.19 -13.43 5.72
N VAL A 378 21.83 -13.62 4.57
CA VAL A 378 21.23 -14.31 3.41
C VAL A 378 21.02 -15.79 3.73
N MET A 379 21.99 -16.45 4.39
CA MET A 379 21.89 -17.85 4.82
C MET A 379 20.82 -18.04 5.91
N CYS A 380 20.69 -17.08 6.81
CA CYS A 380 19.64 -17.09 7.83
C CYS A 380 18.24 -17.00 7.18
N SER A 381 18.02 -16.03 6.30
CA SER A 381 16.75 -15.87 5.58
C SER A 381 16.42 -17.09 4.71
N ALA A 382 17.42 -17.66 4.03
CA ALA A 382 17.24 -18.88 3.24
C ALA A 382 16.87 -20.09 4.12
N CYS A 383 17.44 -20.19 5.31
CA CYS A 383 17.08 -21.21 6.29
C CYS A 383 15.66 -21.04 6.80
N GLU A 384 15.24 -19.82 7.19
CA GLU A 384 13.90 -19.56 7.68
C GLU A 384 12.83 -19.90 6.62
N MET A 385 13.06 -19.55 5.36
CA MET A 385 12.18 -19.93 4.26
C MET A 385 12.08 -21.45 4.10
N ALA A 386 13.23 -22.16 4.13
CA ALA A 386 13.26 -23.63 4.04
C ALA A 386 12.50 -24.28 5.20
N VAL A 387 12.66 -23.76 6.42
CA VAL A 387 12.00 -24.26 7.63
C VAL A 387 10.46 -24.12 7.53
N VAL A 388 9.96 -22.95 7.16
CA VAL A 388 8.50 -22.73 7.01
C VAL A 388 7.93 -23.67 5.95
N TRP A 389 8.62 -23.84 4.82
CA TRP A 389 8.16 -24.73 3.77
C TRP A 389 8.16 -26.19 4.21
N ILE A 390 9.24 -26.68 4.82
CA ILE A 390 9.36 -28.07 5.33
C ILE A 390 8.27 -28.35 6.37
N GLU A 391 8.00 -27.40 7.28
CA GLU A 391 6.92 -27.53 8.27
C GLU A 391 5.55 -27.73 7.61
N ASN A 392 5.24 -26.96 6.57
CA ASN A 392 3.98 -27.09 5.85
C ASN A 392 3.87 -28.45 5.14
N GLN A 393 4.96 -28.96 4.54
CA GLN A 393 4.96 -30.29 3.92
C GLN A 393 4.81 -31.42 4.96
N LEU A 394 5.35 -31.23 6.16
CA LEU A 394 5.12 -32.17 7.28
C LEU A 394 3.66 -32.22 7.71
N ARG A 395 2.98 -31.07 7.73
CA ARG A 395 1.53 -30.99 8.03
C ARG A 395 0.67 -31.74 6.98
N GLU A 396 1.17 -31.86 5.76
CA GLU A 396 0.52 -32.62 4.66
C GLU A 396 0.85 -34.12 4.69
N ASN A 397 1.57 -34.64 5.70
CA ASN A 397 1.95 -36.05 5.85
C ASN A 397 2.79 -36.62 4.68
N LYS A 398 3.62 -35.81 4.03
CA LYS A 398 4.55 -36.27 2.98
C LYS A 398 5.77 -37.01 3.59
N THR A 399 6.41 -37.90 2.81
CA THR A 399 7.58 -38.63 3.29
C THR A 399 8.83 -37.74 3.36
N LYS A 400 9.77 -38.08 4.23
CA LYS A 400 11.03 -37.30 4.43
C LYS A 400 11.78 -37.09 3.11
N GLU A 401 11.95 -38.17 2.34
CA GLU A 401 12.70 -38.16 1.07
C GLU A 401 12.03 -37.22 0.06
N LEU A 402 10.69 -37.28 0.00
CA LEU A 402 9.91 -36.42 -0.88
C LEU A 402 10.01 -34.95 -0.49
N ILE A 403 9.97 -34.65 0.82
CA ILE A 403 10.12 -33.30 1.35
C ILE A 403 11.49 -32.71 0.98
N LEU A 404 12.57 -33.45 1.19
CA LEU A 404 13.94 -32.99 0.86
C LEU A 404 14.14 -32.84 -0.65
N GLN A 405 13.59 -33.73 -1.45
CA GLN A 405 13.65 -33.61 -2.91
C GLN A 405 12.91 -32.35 -3.40
N TYR A 406 11.74 -32.07 -2.88
CA TYR A 406 10.98 -30.88 -3.22
C TYR A 406 11.62 -29.60 -2.65
N ALA A 407 12.25 -29.66 -1.47
CA ALA A 407 12.97 -28.52 -0.90
C ALA A 407 14.11 -28.03 -1.82
N ASN A 408 14.84 -28.95 -2.44
CA ASN A 408 15.87 -28.61 -3.43
C ASN A 408 15.26 -27.97 -4.70
N GLN A 409 14.12 -28.45 -5.16
CA GLN A 409 13.40 -27.83 -6.29
C GLN A 409 12.82 -26.47 -5.93
N LEU A 410 12.38 -26.31 -4.68
CA LEU A 410 11.89 -25.04 -4.17
C LEU A 410 12.98 -23.95 -4.17
N CYS A 411 14.23 -24.29 -3.78
CA CYS A 411 15.35 -23.37 -3.82
C CYS A 411 15.64 -22.82 -5.23
N GLU A 412 15.25 -23.54 -6.28
CA GLU A 412 15.34 -23.06 -7.67
C GLU A 412 14.26 -22.04 -8.03
N ARG A 413 13.21 -21.96 -7.23
CA ARG A 413 11.96 -21.24 -7.52
C ARG A 413 11.51 -20.28 -6.41
N LEU A 414 12.21 -20.29 -5.26
CA LEU A 414 11.97 -19.32 -4.20
C LEU A 414 12.16 -17.90 -4.73
N PRO A 415 11.27 -16.97 -4.41
CA PRO A 415 11.53 -15.55 -4.63
C PRO A 415 12.90 -15.20 -4.05
N SER A 416 13.55 -14.18 -4.63
CA SER A 416 14.79 -13.66 -4.04
C SER A 416 14.53 -13.35 -2.55
N PRO A 417 15.58 -13.28 -1.69
CA PRO A 417 15.42 -12.81 -0.31
C PRO A 417 14.71 -11.45 -0.18
N SER A 418 14.68 -10.68 -1.27
CA SER A 418 13.88 -9.46 -1.42
C SER A 418 12.40 -9.69 -1.78
N GLY A 419 11.97 -10.94 -1.98
CA GLY A 419 10.56 -11.30 -2.26
C GLY A 419 10.12 -11.19 -3.71
N GLU A 420 10.98 -10.73 -4.63
CA GLU A 420 10.65 -10.54 -6.05
C GLU A 420 11.21 -11.68 -6.90
N SER A 421 10.49 -12.03 -7.95
CA SER A 421 10.89 -13.04 -8.94
C SER A 421 10.86 -12.44 -10.33
N THR A 422 11.92 -12.66 -11.12
CA THR A 422 12.00 -12.19 -12.50
C THR A 422 11.33 -13.17 -13.45
N VAL A 423 10.81 -12.63 -14.55
CA VAL A 423 10.21 -13.41 -15.64
C VAL A 423 10.80 -12.94 -16.98
N SER A 424 10.77 -13.81 -17.99
CA SER A 424 11.03 -13.39 -19.37
C SER A 424 9.90 -12.49 -19.87
N CYS A 425 10.24 -11.28 -20.31
CA CYS A 425 9.24 -10.36 -20.88
C CYS A 425 8.61 -10.91 -22.16
N GLU A 426 9.29 -11.83 -22.87
CA GLU A 426 8.81 -12.42 -24.13
C GLU A 426 7.73 -13.48 -23.86
N ASP A 427 7.75 -14.11 -22.67
CA ASP A 427 6.88 -15.22 -22.31
C ASP A 427 5.55 -14.76 -21.67
N ILE A 428 5.34 -13.49 -21.41
CA ILE A 428 4.17 -12.94 -20.72
C ILE A 428 2.86 -13.47 -21.35
N SER A 429 2.75 -13.46 -22.68
CA SER A 429 1.54 -13.89 -23.38
C SER A 429 1.22 -15.40 -23.25
N THR A 430 2.15 -16.20 -22.74
CA THR A 430 1.99 -17.64 -22.54
C THR A 430 1.72 -18.03 -21.10
N MET A 431 1.79 -17.08 -20.17
CA MET A 431 1.57 -17.28 -18.75
C MET A 431 0.08 -17.52 -18.46
N PRO A 432 -0.26 -18.26 -17.38
CA PRO A 432 -1.63 -18.53 -17.01
C PRO A 432 -2.35 -17.30 -16.45
N ASN A 433 -3.66 -17.24 -16.59
CA ASN A 433 -4.48 -16.30 -15.83
C ASN A 433 -4.52 -16.71 -14.36
N LEU A 434 -4.44 -15.72 -13.48
CA LEU A 434 -4.58 -15.92 -12.03
C LEU A 434 -5.86 -15.25 -11.55
N ALA A 435 -6.58 -15.90 -10.65
CA ALA A 435 -7.81 -15.33 -10.16
C ALA A 435 -8.02 -15.56 -8.67
N PHE A 436 -8.73 -14.61 -8.06
CA PHE A 436 -9.12 -14.61 -6.66
C PHE A 436 -10.63 -14.78 -6.55
N THR A 437 -11.09 -15.66 -5.68
CA THR A 437 -12.52 -15.81 -5.41
C THR A 437 -12.90 -14.89 -4.26
N ILE A 438 -13.75 -13.90 -4.53
CA ILE A 438 -14.23 -12.93 -3.52
C ILE A 438 -15.76 -12.90 -3.59
N ALA A 439 -16.45 -13.11 -2.47
CA ALA A 439 -17.91 -13.15 -2.40
C ALA A 439 -18.54 -14.08 -3.46
N ASN A 440 -17.96 -15.26 -3.69
CA ASN A 440 -18.36 -16.25 -4.70
C ASN A 440 -18.27 -15.77 -6.16
N LYS A 441 -17.57 -14.68 -6.44
CA LYS A 441 -17.25 -14.19 -7.77
C LYS A 441 -15.75 -14.33 -8.02
N THR A 442 -15.37 -14.62 -9.25
CA THR A 442 -13.98 -14.73 -9.68
C THR A 442 -13.48 -13.39 -10.20
N PHE A 443 -12.34 -12.93 -9.67
CA PHE A 443 -11.63 -11.72 -10.07
C PHE A 443 -10.32 -12.16 -10.72
N THR A 444 -10.26 -12.06 -12.04
CA THR A 444 -9.15 -12.59 -12.84
C THR A 444 -8.15 -11.50 -13.16
N LEU A 445 -6.87 -11.80 -12.99
CA LEU A 445 -5.74 -11.00 -13.48
C LEU A 445 -5.09 -11.72 -14.66
N THR A 446 -4.93 -11.01 -15.77
CA THR A 446 -4.15 -11.51 -16.91
C THR A 446 -2.65 -11.34 -16.65
N PRO A 447 -1.78 -12.04 -17.40
CA PRO A 447 -0.34 -11.86 -17.29
C PRO A 447 0.11 -10.39 -17.42
N GLU A 448 -0.48 -9.64 -18.33
CA GLU A 448 -0.19 -8.21 -18.52
C GLU A 448 -0.60 -7.36 -17.31
N GLN A 449 -1.51 -7.87 -16.48
CA GLN A 449 -1.96 -7.18 -15.27
C GLN A 449 -1.10 -7.50 -14.06
N TYR A 450 -0.60 -8.73 -13.94
CA TYR A 450 0.18 -9.12 -12.76
C TYR A 450 1.71 -9.15 -13.01
N ILE A 451 2.19 -9.00 -14.23
CA ILE A 451 3.62 -8.79 -14.49
C ILE A 451 3.92 -7.30 -14.54
N VAL A 452 4.88 -6.89 -13.75
CA VAL A 452 5.33 -5.49 -13.67
C VAL A 452 6.57 -5.30 -14.53
N LYS A 453 6.51 -4.32 -15.43
CA LYS A 453 7.63 -3.95 -16.31
C LYS A 453 8.40 -2.79 -15.69
N LEU A 454 9.69 -2.97 -15.56
CA LEU A 454 10.63 -1.97 -15.04
C LEU A 454 11.55 -1.51 -16.14
N GLU A 455 11.67 -0.19 -16.34
CA GLU A 455 12.60 0.39 -17.28
C GLU A 455 13.91 0.76 -16.58
N GLU A 456 15.03 0.19 -17.03
CA GLU A 456 16.35 0.49 -16.49
C GLU A 456 17.40 0.63 -17.59
N GLY A 457 18.04 1.78 -17.67
CA GLY A 457 19.12 2.02 -18.61
C GLY A 457 18.78 1.73 -20.08
N GLY A 458 17.50 1.81 -20.46
CA GLY A 458 16.98 1.47 -21.79
C GLY A 458 16.74 -0.04 -21.98
N GLN A 459 16.75 -0.82 -20.91
CA GLN A 459 16.32 -2.22 -20.90
C GLN A 459 15.05 -2.37 -20.07
N THR A 460 14.13 -3.23 -20.51
CA THR A 460 12.93 -3.60 -19.77
C THR A 460 13.18 -4.89 -19.00
N VAL A 461 13.01 -4.85 -17.69
CA VAL A 461 13.04 -6.02 -16.81
C VAL A 461 11.61 -6.32 -16.38
N CYS A 462 11.20 -7.57 -16.50
CA CYS A 462 9.87 -8.02 -16.08
C CYS A 462 9.97 -8.79 -14.76
N ILE A 463 9.14 -8.40 -13.80
CA ILE A 463 9.06 -9.05 -12.49
C ILE A 463 7.64 -9.57 -12.24
N SER A 464 7.55 -10.64 -11.46
CA SER A 464 6.27 -11.09 -10.92
C SER A 464 5.67 -10.03 -10.00
N GLY A 465 4.41 -9.73 -10.17
CA GLY A 465 3.65 -8.89 -9.24
C GLY A 465 3.29 -9.60 -7.93
N PHE A 466 3.74 -10.84 -7.74
CA PHE A 466 3.52 -11.62 -6.53
C PHE A 466 4.76 -11.65 -5.66
N MET A 467 4.59 -11.26 -4.42
CA MET A 467 5.62 -11.06 -3.44
C MET A 467 5.40 -11.93 -2.21
N ALA A 468 6.43 -12.64 -1.79
CA ALA A 468 6.39 -13.43 -0.58
C ALA A 468 6.40 -12.53 0.67
N TYR A 469 5.38 -12.72 1.52
CA TYR A 469 5.28 -11.99 2.77
C TYR A 469 4.51 -12.80 3.82
N ASP A 470 5.22 -13.21 4.87
CA ASP A 470 4.61 -13.95 5.97
C ASP A 470 4.24 -13.01 7.11
N VAL A 471 2.93 -12.80 7.29
CA VAL A 471 2.39 -12.09 8.44
C VAL A 471 2.21 -13.08 9.58
N PRO A 472 2.86 -12.88 10.74
CA PRO A 472 2.75 -13.81 11.86
C PRO A 472 1.38 -13.76 12.55
N PRO A 473 0.94 -14.86 13.22
CA PRO A 473 -0.21 -14.82 14.11
C PRO A 473 -0.06 -13.76 15.22
N PRO A 474 -1.14 -13.14 15.71
CA PRO A 474 -2.55 -13.46 15.42
C PRO A 474 -3.13 -12.83 14.14
N ARG A 475 -2.39 -11.95 13.44
CA ARG A 475 -2.88 -11.23 12.26
C ARG A 475 -2.76 -12.03 10.97
N GLY A 476 -1.78 -12.92 10.87
CA GLY A 476 -1.53 -13.74 9.70
C GLY A 476 -1.98 -15.20 9.83
N PRO A 477 -1.91 -15.96 8.75
CA PRO A 477 -1.45 -15.55 7.42
C PRO A 477 -2.40 -14.57 6.74
N LEU A 478 -1.87 -13.62 5.96
CA LEU A 478 -2.63 -12.52 5.36
C LEU A 478 -2.21 -12.30 3.91
N TRP A 479 -3.19 -12.09 3.03
CA TRP A 479 -2.98 -11.61 1.67
C TRP A 479 -3.08 -10.08 1.61
N ILE A 480 -2.27 -9.48 0.76
CA ILE A 480 -2.29 -8.04 0.49
C ILE A 480 -2.61 -7.84 -1.00
N LEU A 481 -3.76 -7.24 -1.27
CA LEU A 481 -4.17 -6.87 -2.63
C LEU A 481 -3.80 -5.40 -2.86
N GLY A 482 -2.62 -5.18 -3.45
CA GLY A 482 -2.07 -3.86 -3.73
C GLY A 482 -2.48 -3.31 -5.10
N ASP A 483 -1.71 -2.33 -5.61
CA ASP A 483 -2.00 -1.62 -6.87
C ASP A 483 -2.15 -2.55 -8.08
N VAL A 484 -1.46 -3.69 -8.11
CA VAL A 484 -1.62 -4.71 -9.16
C VAL A 484 -3.07 -5.19 -9.24
N PHE A 485 -3.74 -5.39 -8.11
CA PHE A 485 -5.15 -5.75 -8.06
C PHE A 485 -6.06 -4.54 -8.27
N MET A 486 -5.81 -3.45 -7.54
CA MET A 486 -6.62 -2.24 -7.58
C MET A 486 -6.61 -1.56 -8.96
N GLY A 487 -5.54 -1.71 -9.72
CA GLY A 487 -5.48 -1.21 -11.10
C GLY A 487 -6.34 -2.01 -12.09
N ALA A 488 -6.61 -3.30 -11.80
CA ALA A 488 -7.53 -4.11 -12.58
C ALA A 488 -8.99 -3.94 -12.13
N TYR A 489 -9.19 -3.58 -10.87
CA TYR A 489 -10.50 -3.48 -10.25
C TYR A 489 -10.67 -2.18 -9.49
N HIS A 490 -11.61 -1.35 -9.96
CA HIS A 490 -12.08 -0.19 -9.24
C HIS A 490 -12.57 -0.61 -7.85
N THR A 491 -12.03 0.02 -6.81
CA THR A 491 -12.24 -0.42 -5.43
C THR A 491 -12.98 0.64 -4.62
N VAL A 492 -14.07 0.23 -3.97
CA VAL A 492 -14.91 1.07 -3.11
C VAL A 492 -14.72 0.66 -1.65
N PHE A 493 -14.39 1.60 -0.81
CA PHE A 493 -14.27 1.45 0.64
C PHE A 493 -15.50 2.11 1.30
N ASP A 494 -16.50 1.30 1.60
CA ASP A 494 -17.78 1.73 2.16
C ASP A 494 -17.73 1.59 3.69
N PHE A 495 -17.29 2.68 4.34
CA PHE A 495 -17.15 2.74 5.80
C PHE A 495 -18.49 2.98 6.50
N GLY A 496 -19.52 3.42 5.76
CA GLY A 496 -20.88 3.52 6.26
C GLY A 496 -21.53 2.16 6.49
N ASN A 497 -21.16 1.15 5.70
CA ASN A 497 -21.69 -0.21 5.77
C ASN A 497 -20.64 -1.28 6.10
N ASP A 498 -19.41 -0.89 6.45
CA ASP A 498 -18.28 -1.79 6.77
C ASP A 498 -18.08 -2.88 5.69
N ARG A 499 -17.89 -2.48 4.44
CA ARG A 499 -17.72 -3.40 3.31
C ARG A 499 -16.80 -2.82 2.24
N ILE A 500 -16.26 -3.70 1.40
CA ILE A 500 -15.40 -3.33 0.27
C ILE A 500 -16.10 -3.78 -1.01
N GLY A 501 -16.12 -2.94 -2.03
CA GLY A 501 -16.71 -3.23 -3.34
C GLY A 501 -15.67 -3.29 -4.44
N PHE A 502 -15.80 -4.26 -5.35
CA PHE A 502 -14.92 -4.42 -6.50
C PHE A 502 -15.71 -4.50 -7.79
N ALA A 503 -15.31 -3.73 -8.79
CA ALA A 503 -15.81 -3.81 -10.16
C ALA A 503 -14.63 -3.75 -11.14
N GLU A 504 -14.80 -4.25 -12.36
CA GLU A 504 -13.78 -4.12 -13.41
C GLU A 504 -13.50 -2.63 -13.67
N SER A 505 -12.23 -2.22 -13.71
CA SER A 505 -11.84 -0.85 -14.05
C SER A 505 -12.19 -0.51 -15.51
N ALA A 506 -12.54 0.76 -15.76
CA ALA A 506 -12.93 1.26 -17.08
C ALA A 506 -11.74 1.34 -18.05
#